data_413562ed551d3d62934ae7d6ce2a7b31
#
_entry.id   413562ed551d3d62934ae7d6ce2a7b31
#
_cell.length_a   1.000
_cell.length_b   1.000
_cell.length_c   1.000
_cell.angle_alpha   90.00
_cell.angle_beta   90.00
_cell.angle_gamma   90.00
#
_symmetry.space_group_name_H-M   'P 1'
#
loop_
_entity.id
_entity.type
_entity.pdbx_description
1 polymer ?
#
loop_
_entity_poly.entity_id
_entity_poly.type
_entity_poly.pdbx_seq_one_letter_code
_entity_poly.pdbx_strand_id
1 'polypeptide(L)'
;SLYSNRFRNVFQSHRISVGLRGTYPKFRYNVGFDMNPSSSESENLMDHARDVPGKMVFNYSPLFNAAYRISKQKSLNLEYRGRTRQPSVSQLQPVQNITNPLRISKGNPDLNPSYSNNFRLRYNSFEPEKQRGLMAFVNGSFTLNSIVNQTTYDNNTGVQTTMPVNVNGVWNVNGMVMYN
;
A
#
# COMPACT_ATOMS: atom_id res chain seq x y z
N SER A 1 -38.82 2.72 12.64
CA SER A 1 -38.55 1.72 11.59
C SER A 1 -37.35 0.90 12.01
N LEU A 2 -37.46 -0.41 12.03
CA LEU A 2 -36.42 -1.40 12.43
C LEU A 2 -35.14 -1.36 11.59
N TYR A 3 -35.03 -0.50 10.56
CA TYR A 3 -33.91 -0.43 9.61
C TYR A 3 -33.26 0.94 9.53
N SER A 4 -33.54 1.85 10.47
CA SER A 4 -32.89 3.16 10.49
C SER A 4 -31.64 3.06 11.35
N ASN A 5 -30.45 3.14 10.73
CA ASN A 5 -29.17 3.20 11.41
C ASN A 5 -28.56 4.60 11.23
N ARG A 6 -28.12 5.22 12.32
CA ARG A 6 -27.42 6.50 12.30
C ARG A 6 -26.06 6.31 12.98
N PHE A 7 -24.99 6.48 12.21
CA PHE A 7 -23.63 6.35 12.70
C PHE A 7 -22.96 7.72 12.81
N ARG A 8 -22.17 7.86 13.86
CA ARG A 8 -21.19 8.94 14.00
C ARG A 8 -19.81 8.32 13.87
N ASN A 9 -19.09 8.72 12.83
CA ASN A 9 -17.72 8.28 12.62
C ASN A 9 -16.76 9.40 13.00
N VAL A 10 -15.82 9.12 13.89
CA VAL A 10 -14.74 10.04 14.26
C VAL A 10 -13.44 9.43 13.75
N PHE A 11 -12.75 10.16 12.89
CA PHE A 11 -11.44 9.78 12.36
C PHE A 11 -10.41 10.83 12.81
N GLN A 12 -9.37 10.35 13.48
CA GLN A 12 -8.23 11.18 13.87
C GLN A 12 -6.96 10.62 13.25
N SER A 13 -6.13 11.49 12.68
CA SER A 13 -4.86 11.10 12.09
C SER A 13 -3.81 12.16 12.40
N HIS A 14 -2.66 11.70 12.85
CA HIS A 14 -1.48 12.53 13.09
C HIS A 14 -0.37 12.08 12.16
N ARG A 15 0.46 13.02 11.70
CA ARG A 15 1.67 12.69 10.92
C ARG A 15 2.90 13.20 11.64
N ILE A 16 3.83 12.29 11.84
CA ILE A 16 5.16 12.60 12.37
C ILE A 16 6.14 12.23 11.27
N SER A 17 6.93 13.22 10.83
CA SER A 17 7.91 13.05 9.76
C SER A 17 9.29 13.42 10.26
N VAL A 18 10.25 12.52 10.06
CA VAL A 18 11.67 12.76 10.33
C VAL A 18 12.46 12.48 9.08
N GLY A 19 13.38 13.35 8.72
CA GLY A 19 14.17 13.17 7.52
C GLY A 19 15.57 13.75 7.65
N LEU A 20 16.49 13.13 6.91
CA LEU A 20 17.88 13.53 6.80
C LEU A 20 18.26 13.67 5.33
N ARG A 21 18.87 14.78 4.98
CA ARG A 21 19.30 15.07 3.62
C ARG A 21 20.78 15.43 3.58
N GLY A 22 21.52 14.77 2.71
CA GLY A 22 22.92 15.09 2.43
C GLY A 22 23.11 15.45 0.96
N THR A 23 23.93 16.47 0.72
CA THR A 23 24.27 16.92 -0.64
C THR A 23 25.78 17.10 -0.74
N TYR A 24 26.39 16.31 -1.62
CA TYR A 24 27.81 16.33 -1.96
C TYR A 24 27.97 16.59 -3.48
N PRO A 25 29.14 16.93 -3.97
CA PRO A 25 29.32 17.26 -5.39
C PRO A 25 28.84 16.19 -6.38
N LYS A 26 29.02 14.92 -6.04
CA LYS A 26 28.63 13.78 -6.89
C LYS A 26 27.53 12.91 -6.31
N PHE A 27 27.16 13.10 -5.05
CA PHE A 27 26.22 12.24 -4.35
C PHE A 27 25.21 13.06 -3.54
N ARG A 28 23.94 12.76 -3.71
CA ARG A 28 22.86 13.31 -2.90
C ARG A 28 22.04 12.17 -2.35
N TYR A 29 21.63 12.30 -1.12
CA TYR A 29 20.70 11.34 -0.51
C TYR A 29 19.66 12.07 0.32
N ASN A 30 18.52 11.41 0.45
CA ASN A 30 17.43 11.80 1.32
C ASN A 30 16.87 10.52 1.96
N VAL A 31 16.91 10.47 3.28
CA VAL A 31 16.31 9.39 4.08
C VAL A 31 15.20 10.01 4.88
N GLY A 32 14.02 9.44 4.84
CA GLY A 32 12.87 9.91 5.58
C GLY A 32 12.09 8.76 6.18
N PHE A 33 11.40 9.07 7.25
CA PHE A 33 10.49 8.15 7.91
C PHE A 33 9.23 8.92 8.32
N ASP A 34 8.10 8.53 7.75
CA ASP A 34 6.79 9.04 8.12
C ASP A 34 6.06 8.00 8.97
N MET A 35 5.55 8.43 10.11
CA MET A 35 4.65 7.64 10.95
C MET A 35 3.32 8.37 11.05
N ASN A 36 2.24 7.64 10.74
CA ASN A 36 0.88 8.18 10.78
C ASN A 36 0.03 7.34 11.75
N PRO A 37 0.06 7.63 13.06
CA PRO A 37 -0.93 7.07 13.98
C PRO A 37 -2.31 7.60 13.62
N SER A 38 -3.26 6.70 13.47
CA SER A 38 -4.64 7.05 13.17
C SER A 38 -5.59 6.21 14.02
N SER A 39 -6.68 6.80 14.45
CA SER A 39 -7.77 6.13 15.13
C SER A 39 -9.07 6.35 14.37
N SER A 40 -9.89 5.35 14.33
CA SER A 40 -11.22 5.40 13.73
C SER A 40 -12.19 4.76 14.70
N GLU A 41 -13.19 5.51 15.09
CA GLU A 41 -14.27 5.10 15.99
C GLU A 41 -15.60 5.30 15.29
N SER A 42 -16.48 4.31 15.41
CA SER A 42 -17.82 4.38 14.85
C SER A 42 -18.84 4.08 15.93
N GLU A 43 -19.62 5.07 16.30
CA GLU A 43 -20.71 5.00 17.28
C GLU A 43 -22.05 4.89 16.54
N ASN A 44 -22.86 3.89 16.89
CA ASN A 44 -24.22 3.78 16.40
C ASN A 44 -25.14 4.52 17.37
N LEU A 45 -25.70 5.66 16.96
CA LEU A 45 -26.55 6.52 17.79
C LEU A 45 -27.93 5.90 18.13
N MET A 46 -28.27 4.75 17.59
CA MET A 46 -29.55 4.07 17.79
C MET A 46 -29.42 2.71 18.50
N ASP A 47 -28.25 2.06 18.38
CA ASP A 47 -27.98 0.73 18.96
C ASP A 47 -26.50 0.61 19.32
N HIS A 48 -26.15 0.93 20.56
CA HIS A 48 -24.79 0.89 21.07
C HIS A 48 -24.15 -0.51 21.05
N ALA A 49 -24.95 -1.58 20.90
CA ALA A 49 -24.40 -2.93 20.70
C ALA A 49 -23.67 -3.10 19.36
N ARG A 50 -23.81 -2.14 18.45
CA ARG A 50 -23.15 -2.09 17.14
C ARG A 50 -22.01 -1.07 17.06
N ASP A 51 -21.60 -0.53 18.19
CA ASP A 51 -20.46 0.36 18.24
C ASP A 51 -19.19 -0.38 17.85
N VAL A 52 -18.37 0.24 17.02
CA VAL A 52 -17.02 -0.25 16.70
C VAL A 52 -16.04 0.55 17.54
N PRO A 53 -15.42 -0.08 18.57
CA PRO A 53 -14.50 0.63 19.45
C PRO A 53 -13.30 1.16 18.64
N GLY A 54 -12.85 2.35 19.01
CA GLY A 54 -11.73 3.00 18.38
C GLY A 54 -10.46 2.12 18.42
N LYS A 55 -9.97 1.72 17.27
CA LYS A 55 -8.69 1.00 17.12
C LYS A 55 -7.62 1.98 16.65
N MET A 56 -6.59 2.14 17.46
CA MET A 56 -5.42 2.89 17.02
C MET A 56 -4.57 2.02 16.10
N VAL A 57 -4.26 2.54 14.94
CA VAL A 57 -3.41 1.88 13.95
C VAL A 57 -2.21 2.77 13.62
N PHE A 58 -1.06 2.14 13.44
CA PHE A 58 0.17 2.81 13.09
C PHE A 58 0.52 2.51 11.64
N ASN A 59 0.54 3.54 10.81
CA ASN A 59 1.04 3.45 9.45
C ASN A 59 2.43 4.05 9.40
N TYR A 60 3.37 3.37 8.81
CA TYR A 60 4.73 3.85 8.65
C TYR A 60 5.17 3.77 7.19
N SER A 61 5.94 4.76 6.78
CA SER A 61 6.38 4.93 5.41
C SER A 61 7.82 5.41 5.37
N PRO A 62 8.80 4.50 5.43
CA PRO A 62 10.19 4.84 5.19
C PRO A 62 10.40 5.22 3.73
N LEU A 63 11.27 6.19 3.49
CA LEU A 63 11.69 6.56 2.16
C LEU A 63 13.21 6.71 2.12
N PHE A 64 13.80 6.31 1.01
CA PHE A 64 15.20 6.50 0.72
C PHE A 64 15.36 6.88 -0.76
N ASN A 65 16.03 8.00 -1.01
CA ASN A 65 16.38 8.42 -2.36
C ASN A 65 17.88 8.70 -2.38
N ALA A 66 18.57 8.15 -3.37
CA ALA A 66 19.97 8.43 -3.61
C ALA A 66 20.19 8.77 -5.09
N ALA A 67 20.97 9.79 -5.35
CA ALA A 67 21.37 10.19 -6.69
C ALA A 67 22.89 10.28 -6.75
N TYR A 68 23.49 9.48 -7.60
CA TYR A 68 24.93 9.48 -7.86
C TYR A 68 25.23 9.98 -9.25
N ARG A 69 26.02 11.04 -9.34
CA ARG A 69 26.51 11.61 -10.59
C ARG A 69 27.85 10.98 -10.92
N ILE A 70 27.85 10.00 -11.82
CA ILE A 70 29.05 9.30 -12.28
C ILE A 70 29.95 10.28 -13.07
N SER A 71 29.33 11.06 -13.96
CA SER A 71 29.97 12.13 -14.72
C SER A 71 28.98 13.27 -14.99
N LYS A 72 29.35 14.29 -15.73
CA LYS A 72 28.43 15.35 -16.18
C LYS A 72 27.27 14.80 -17.02
N GLN A 73 27.50 13.70 -17.72
CA GLN A 73 26.56 13.07 -18.65
C GLN A 73 25.92 11.78 -18.12
N LYS A 74 26.41 11.24 -16.99
CA LYS A 74 25.96 9.92 -16.48
C LYS A 74 25.48 10.04 -15.05
N SER A 75 24.28 9.54 -14.78
CA SER A 75 23.69 9.53 -13.43
C SER A 75 22.97 8.22 -13.13
N LEU A 76 23.03 7.84 -11.87
CA LEU A 76 22.31 6.71 -11.30
C LEU A 76 21.42 7.23 -10.18
N ASN A 77 20.16 6.86 -10.19
CA ASN A 77 19.18 7.22 -9.15
C ASN A 77 18.56 5.96 -8.58
N LEU A 78 18.57 5.85 -7.26
CA LEU A 78 17.91 4.79 -6.50
C LEU A 78 16.84 5.41 -5.64
N GLU A 79 15.64 4.86 -5.69
CA GLU A 79 14.49 5.27 -4.91
C GLU A 79 13.89 4.05 -4.22
N TYR A 80 13.64 4.16 -2.94
CA TYR A 80 12.91 3.17 -2.15
C TYR A 80 11.81 3.86 -1.37
N ARG A 81 10.64 3.24 -1.34
CA ARG A 81 9.51 3.67 -0.53
C ARG A 81 8.76 2.48 0.04
N GLY A 82 8.72 2.40 1.36
CA GLY A 82 7.84 1.51 2.10
C GLY A 82 6.51 2.19 2.43
N ARG A 83 5.43 1.43 2.48
CA ARG A 83 4.11 1.95 2.86
C ARG A 83 3.23 0.88 3.49
N THR A 84 2.70 1.20 4.67
CA THR A 84 1.61 0.42 5.29
C THR A 84 0.28 0.80 4.67
N ARG A 85 -0.58 -0.19 4.45
CA ARG A 85 -1.96 -0.02 4.00
C ARG A 85 -2.88 -0.82 4.91
N GLN A 86 -3.78 -0.13 5.59
CA GLN A 86 -4.80 -0.74 6.44
C GLN A 86 -5.91 -1.38 5.59
N PRO A 87 -6.50 -2.51 6.05
CA PRO A 87 -7.74 -3.01 5.48
C PRO A 87 -8.86 -1.95 5.57
N SER A 88 -9.73 -1.93 4.59
CA SER A 88 -10.92 -1.06 4.64
C SER A 88 -11.95 -1.59 5.65
N VAL A 89 -12.83 -0.71 6.14
CA VAL A 89 -13.91 -1.10 7.06
C VAL A 89 -14.78 -2.20 6.44
N SER A 90 -15.10 -2.10 5.16
CA SER A 90 -15.89 -3.12 4.45
C SER A 90 -15.19 -4.48 4.35
N GLN A 91 -13.86 -4.50 4.31
CA GLN A 91 -13.08 -5.73 4.33
C GLN A 91 -13.03 -6.39 5.71
N LEU A 92 -13.15 -5.59 6.79
CA LEU A 92 -13.11 -6.08 8.18
C LEU A 92 -14.49 -6.49 8.70
N GLN A 93 -15.56 -5.90 8.18
CA GLN A 93 -16.91 -6.18 8.67
C GLN A 93 -17.35 -7.59 8.28
N PRO A 94 -17.72 -8.47 9.25
CA PRO A 94 -18.17 -9.83 8.98
C PRO A 94 -19.61 -9.89 8.43
N VAL A 95 -20.05 -8.82 7.77
CA VAL A 95 -21.38 -8.72 7.16
C VAL A 95 -21.40 -9.48 5.86
N GLN A 96 -22.36 -10.39 5.72
CA GLN A 96 -22.56 -11.13 4.48
C GLN A 96 -23.46 -10.35 3.54
N ASN A 97 -22.98 -10.14 2.31
CA ASN A 97 -23.82 -9.69 1.22
C ASN A 97 -24.41 -10.93 0.52
N ILE A 98 -25.71 -11.15 0.69
CA ILE A 98 -26.48 -12.26 0.13
C ILE A 98 -27.48 -11.80 -0.94
N THR A 99 -27.20 -10.73 -1.63
CA THR A 99 -28.04 -10.26 -2.76
C THR A 99 -28.23 -11.35 -3.81
N ASN A 100 -27.23 -12.23 -3.96
CA ASN A 100 -27.32 -13.44 -4.76
C ASN A 100 -27.04 -14.66 -3.86
N PRO A 101 -28.01 -15.57 -3.63
CA PRO A 101 -27.83 -16.74 -2.74
C PRO A 101 -26.68 -17.68 -3.14
N LEU A 102 -26.30 -17.69 -4.43
CA LEU A 102 -25.20 -18.51 -4.94
C LEU A 102 -23.83 -17.79 -4.88
N ARG A 103 -23.82 -16.49 -4.54
CA ARG A 103 -22.59 -15.69 -4.45
C ARG A 103 -22.60 -14.87 -3.17
N ILE A 104 -21.92 -15.38 -2.18
CA ILE A 104 -21.83 -14.74 -0.86
C ILE A 104 -20.49 -14.00 -0.79
N SER A 105 -20.53 -12.71 -0.44
CA SER A 105 -19.33 -11.94 -0.10
C SER A 105 -19.38 -11.60 1.39
N LYS A 106 -18.28 -11.85 2.10
CA LYS A 106 -18.16 -11.51 3.52
C LYS A 106 -16.80 -10.87 3.80
N GLY A 107 -16.75 -9.97 4.78
CA GLY A 107 -15.49 -9.43 5.28
C GLY A 107 -14.77 -10.41 6.21
N ASN A 108 -13.54 -10.06 6.55
CA ASN A 108 -12.67 -10.82 7.44
C ASN A 108 -12.09 -9.89 8.52
N PRO A 109 -12.52 -10.00 9.78
CA PRO A 109 -12.02 -9.15 10.86
C PRO A 109 -10.56 -9.45 11.25
N ASP A 110 -10.03 -10.63 10.86
CA ASP A 110 -8.67 -11.05 11.18
C ASP A 110 -7.61 -10.54 10.19
N LEU A 111 -7.99 -9.64 9.27
CA LEU A 111 -7.06 -9.07 8.31
C LEU A 111 -5.99 -8.22 9.00
N ASN A 112 -4.76 -8.48 8.63
CA ASN A 112 -3.62 -7.67 8.98
C ASN A 112 -3.35 -6.58 7.93
N PRO A 113 -2.76 -5.44 8.32
CA PRO A 113 -2.30 -4.45 7.39
C PRO A 113 -1.29 -5.02 6.39
N SER A 114 -1.38 -4.60 5.13
CA SER A 114 -0.38 -4.91 4.13
C SER A 114 0.77 -3.92 4.16
N TYR A 115 1.96 -4.36 3.80
CA TYR A 115 3.14 -3.52 3.70
C TYR A 115 3.81 -3.67 2.33
N SER A 116 3.82 -2.58 1.58
CA SER A 116 4.40 -2.55 0.24
C SER A 116 5.78 -1.91 0.25
N ASN A 117 6.75 -2.59 -0.34
CA ASN A 117 8.08 -2.10 -0.61
C ASN A 117 8.19 -1.81 -2.10
N ASN A 118 8.60 -0.60 -2.46
CA ASN A 118 8.76 -0.20 -3.85
C ASN A 118 10.17 0.30 -4.08
N PHE A 119 10.82 -0.23 -5.10
CA PHE A 119 12.18 0.11 -5.50
C PHE A 119 12.17 0.61 -6.93
N ARG A 120 12.94 1.64 -7.20
CA ARG A 120 13.19 2.15 -8.54
C ARG A 120 14.68 2.44 -8.70
N LEU A 121 15.28 1.84 -9.71
CA LEU A 121 16.62 2.14 -10.14
C LEU A 121 16.55 2.76 -11.55
N ARG A 122 17.18 3.90 -11.74
CA ARG A 122 17.24 4.59 -13.04
C ARG A 122 18.67 4.97 -13.35
N TYR A 123 19.10 4.58 -14.52
CA TYR A 123 20.37 5.00 -15.12
C TYR A 123 20.10 5.88 -16.34
N ASN A 124 20.79 7.00 -16.41
CA ASN A 124 20.76 7.89 -17.57
C ASN A 124 22.19 8.20 -18.01
N SER A 125 22.43 8.13 -19.31
CA SER A 125 23.68 8.52 -19.95
C SER A 125 23.36 9.26 -21.23
N PHE A 126 24.05 10.36 -21.49
CA PHE A 126 23.93 11.11 -22.74
C PHE A 126 25.31 11.57 -23.18
N GLU A 127 25.69 11.27 -24.43
CA GLU A 127 26.94 11.67 -25.08
C GLU A 127 26.64 12.71 -26.16
N PRO A 128 26.78 14.02 -25.86
CA PRO A 128 26.36 15.09 -26.79
C PRO A 128 27.10 15.06 -28.11
N GLU A 129 28.42 14.75 -28.10
CA GLU A 129 29.26 14.72 -29.29
C GLU A 129 28.82 13.66 -30.31
N LYS A 130 28.26 12.55 -29.82
CA LYS A 130 27.78 11.44 -30.65
C LYS A 130 26.26 11.44 -30.79
N GLN A 131 25.58 12.38 -30.15
CA GLN A 131 24.12 12.45 -30.06
C GLN A 131 23.48 11.12 -29.61
N ARG A 132 24.12 10.40 -28.69
CA ARG A 132 23.70 9.10 -28.20
C ARG A 132 23.23 9.20 -26.78
N GLY A 133 22.07 8.60 -26.52
CA GLY A 133 21.47 8.52 -25.18
C GLY A 133 21.17 7.08 -24.80
N LEU A 134 21.43 6.74 -23.53
CA LEU A 134 21.01 5.49 -22.93
C LEU A 134 20.22 5.80 -21.66
N MET A 135 18.98 5.37 -21.63
CA MET A 135 18.17 5.37 -20.44
C MET A 135 17.77 3.93 -20.10
N ALA A 136 18.00 3.54 -18.87
CA ALA A 136 17.53 2.25 -18.35
C ALA A 136 16.86 2.46 -17.00
N PHE A 137 15.76 1.76 -16.75
CA PHE A 137 15.15 1.71 -15.44
C PHE A 137 14.63 0.31 -15.12
N VAL A 138 14.64 0.02 -13.82
CA VAL A 138 14.01 -1.17 -13.23
C VAL A 138 13.16 -0.69 -12.06
N ASN A 139 11.92 -1.12 -12.05
CA ASN A 139 11.02 -0.96 -10.90
C ASN A 139 10.73 -2.33 -10.33
N GLY A 140 10.80 -2.44 -9.01
CA GLY A 140 10.42 -3.64 -8.28
C GLY A 140 9.44 -3.29 -7.17
N SER A 141 8.47 -4.14 -6.93
CA SER A 141 7.61 -4.05 -5.76
C SER A 141 7.47 -5.42 -5.10
N PHE A 142 7.39 -5.39 -3.77
CA PHE A 142 7.18 -6.57 -2.95
C PHE A 142 6.22 -6.22 -1.82
N THR A 143 5.14 -7.00 -1.68
CA THR A 143 4.11 -6.74 -0.67
C THR A 143 4.01 -7.89 0.32
N LEU A 144 4.16 -7.56 1.60
CA LEU A 144 3.90 -8.44 2.73
C LEU A 144 2.43 -8.32 3.14
N ASN A 145 1.81 -9.42 3.56
CA ASN A 145 0.41 -9.47 3.97
C ASN A 145 -0.53 -8.83 2.93
N SER A 146 -0.30 -9.06 1.64
CA SER A 146 -1.16 -8.52 0.59
C SER A 146 -2.59 -8.99 0.78
N ILE A 147 -3.55 -8.06 0.75
CA ILE A 147 -4.96 -8.40 0.89
C ILE A 147 -5.51 -8.74 -0.49
N VAL A 148 -5.92 -9.99 -0.66
CA VAL A 148 -6.51 -10.52 -1.90
C VAL A 148 -7.85 -11.18 -1.60
N ASN A 149 -8.72 -11.27 -2.59
CA ASN A 149 -9.98 -11.98 -2.44
C ASN A 149 -9.77 -13.47 -2.71
N GLN A 150 -10.03 -14.29 -1.70
CA GLN A 150 -10.10 -15.73 -1.81
C GLN A 150 -11.54 -16.13 -2.12
N THR A 151 -11.73 -16.94 -3.13
CA THR A 151 -13.04 -17.51 -3.48
C THR A 151 -13.01 -19.00 -3.23
N THR A 152 -13.94 -19.47 -2.42
CA THR A 152 -14.19 -20.89 -2.17
C THR A 152 -15.50 -21.29 -2.82
N TYR A 153 -15.54 -22.49 -3.36
CA TYR A 153 -16.69 -23.08 -4.03
C TYR A 153 -17.14 -24.32 -3.27
N ASP A 154 -18.41 -24.36 -2.88
CA ASP A 154 -19.03 -25.53 -2.27
C ASP A 154 -19.67 -26.39 -3.37
N ASN A 155 -19.09 -27.55 -3.62
CA ASN A 155 -19.55 -28.46 -4.67
C ASN A 155 -20.95 -29.06 -4.40
N ASN A 156 -21.40 -29.08 -3.13
CA ASN A 156 -22.67 -29.69 -2.77
C ASN A 156 -23.84 -28.72 -2.95
N THR A 157 -23.60 -27.43 -2.66
CA THR A 157 -24.64 -26.39 -2.69
C THR A 157 -24.52 -25.48 -3.91
N GLY A 158 -23.40 -25.52 -4.64
CA GLY A 158 -23.10 -24.60 -5.73
C GLY A 158 -22.80 -23.18 -5.27
N VAL A 159 -22.66 -22.93 -3.97
CA VAL A 159 -22.44 -21.61 -3.39
C VAL A 159 -20.97 -21.21 -3.52
N GLN A 160 -20.74 -20.00 -4.03
CA GLN A 160 -19.43 -19.36 -4.12
C GLN A 160 -19.30 -18.33 -3.00
N THR A 161 -18.32 -18.52 -2.12
CA THR A 161 -18.01 -17.56 -1.04
C THR A 161 -16.71 -16.83 -1.33
N THR A 162 -16.76 -15.50 -1.37
CA THR A 162 -15.60 -14.63 -1.53
C THR A 162 -15.29 -13.90 -0.23
N MET A 163 -14.04 -13.97 0.23
CA MET A 163 -13.57 -13.35 1.45
C MET A 163 -12.15 -12.79 1.26
N PRO A 164 -11.83 -11.58 1.75
CA PRO A 164 -10.47 -11.07 1.73
C PRO A 164 -9.58 -11.83 2.72
N VAL A 165 -8.37 -12.16 2.28
CA VAL A 165 -7.35 -12.85 3.10
C VAL A 165 -5.98 -12.21 2.88
N ASN A 166 -5.08 -12.37 3.84
CA ASN A 166 -3.70 -11.96 3.68
C ASN A 166 -2.87 -13.07 3.01
N VAL A 167 -2.08 -12.70 2.01
CA VAL A 167 -1.10 -13.57 1.37
C VAL A 167 0.26 -12.90 1.31
N ASN A 168 1.32 -13.70 1.39
CA ASN A 168 2.70 -13.25 1.23
C ASN A 168 3.24 -13.61 -0.15
N GLY A 169 4.37 -12.99 -0.53
CA GLY A 169 5.07 -13.33 -1.76
C GLY A 169 4.50 -12.66 -3.02
N VAL A 170 3.67 -11.63 -2.88
CA VAL A 170 3.23 -10.83 -4.02
C VAL A 170 4.35 -9.87 -4.43
N TRP A 171 4.88 -10.06 -5.64
CA TRP A 171 5.94 -9.22 -6.17
C TRP A 171 5.70 -8.90 -7.65
N ASN A 172 6.26 -7.79 -8.08
CA ASN A 172 6.26 -7.35 -9.47
C ASN A 172 7.60 -6.73 -9.81
N VAL A 173 8.13 -7.03 -10.98
CA VAL A 173 9.34 -6.38 -11.52
C VAL A 173 9.07 -6.02 -12.97
N ASN A 174 9.37 -4.78 -13.33
CA ASN A 174 9.33 -4.30 -14.70
C ASN A 174 10.54 -3.40 -14.97
N GLY A 175 10.96 -3.35 -16.22
CA GLY A 175 12.08 -2.52 -16.64
C GLY A 175 12.01 -2.17 -18.11
N MET A 176 12.77 -1.16 -18.48
CA MET A 176 12.90 -0.72 -19.86
C MET A 176 14.31 -0.18 -20.10
N VAL A 177 14.81 -0.41 -21.29
CA VAL A 177 16.03 0.17 -21.81
C VAL A 177 15.71 0.89 -23.11
N MET A 178 16.12 2.14 -23.19
CA MET A 178 16.02 2.97 -24.40
C MET A 178 17.41 3.41 -24.81
N TYR A 179 17.72 3.24 -26.06
CA TYR A 179 18.96 3.71 -26.68
C TYR A 179 18.62 4.51 -27.94
N ASN A 180 19.23 5.68 -28.04
CA ASN A 180 19.07 6.59 -29.16
C ASN A 180 20.43 6.96 -29.75
#